data_beb98bd8baa5cae939e32ae0a241f755
#
_entry.id   beb98bd8baa5cae939e32ae0a241f755
#
_cell.length_a   1.000
_cell.length_b   1.000
_cell.length_c   1.000
_cell.angle_alpha   90.00
_cell.angle_beta   90.00
_cell.angle_gamma   90.00
#
_symmetry.space_group_name_H-M   'P 1'
#
loop_
_entity.id
_entity.type
_entity.pdbx_description
1 polymer ?
#
loop_
_entity_poly.entity_id
_entity_poly.type
_entity_poly.pdbx_seq_one_letter_code
_entity_poly.pdbx_strand_id
1 'polypeptide(L)'
;VNPSNFAYQLAFRPNNYEVGCVATDWEFSGPTTITMHLRQNVYWWNVAPVNGRKFTANDVVFYYDRLYGLGMGYTKPMSTNTAMYALASVTAVDNFTVAFSWPGVSQETITEDMFGPMGGNEEAPEAISAYTSPSSLIITNWHNLVGCGPYVITDWVDGTAMTLTKNTGYWGFDERYPKNQLPYISNMKILIIPQTATALAAVRAGKIDAIDALSLTQAQQMKATNPNMTQLTYPGGPDTIDPKNDVAPFTDQRVRQAMQMALDLPLIASSYYSGTAYPYPSTMTSVFMTGWTYPYSQWPASLKATYDYNPTGAKALLAAAGASTFSVTCVASNASPDLDLLQIIQSEYAAVGITINIQLMDAAALNTMLRAQKNTGIAFGTKLGFTFPPLMGFRHWQSITTLNWDDIHDASWDALYAQALAAPTLAQTQALVVQGNQYEAQQQWNISLPCPSIFAVCQPWFKGYNAQTFSISGTAGVLCMGFYCSRFWIDQNLKQSMGINS
;
A
#
# COMPACT_ATOMS: atom_id res chain seq x y z
N VAL A 1 1.88 16.68 -11.95
CA VAL A 1 0.74 16.53 -11.02
C VAL A 1 1.11 17.27 -9.73
N ASN A 2 0.21 18.09 -9.21
CA ASN A 2 0.46 18.77 -7.95
C ASN A 2 0.26 17.80 -6.79
N PRO A 3 1.27 17.54 -5.92
CA PRO A 3 1.15 16.63 -4.79
C PRO A 3 0.03 16.98 -3.81
N SER A 4 -0.43 18.24 -3.80
CA SER A 4 -1.57 18.66 -2.98
C SER A 4 -2.92 18.16 -3.49
N ASN A 5 -3.00 17.65 -4.72
CA ASN A 5 -4.24 17.15 -5.30
C ASN A 5 -4.57 15.72 -4.89
N PHE A 6 -3.56 14.93 -4.53
CA PHE A 6 -3.68 13.60 -3.93
C PHE A 6 -2.37 13.21 -3.26
N ALA A 7 -2.46 12.40 -2.23
CA ALA A 7 -1.28 11.80 -1.65
C ALA A 7 -0.79 10.68 -2.59
N TYR A 8 0.50 10.67 -2.87
CA TYR A 8 1.16 9.53 -3.49
C TYR A 8 1.22 8.37 -2.49
N GLN A 9 0.06 7.86 -2.12
CA GLN A 9 -0.02 6.69 -1.25
C GLN A 9 0.12 5.40 -2.07
N LEU A 10 0.39 4.34 -1.39
CA LEU A 10 0.84 3.05 -1.86
C LEU A 10 0.26 2.58 -3.18
N ALA A 11 -1.01 2.66 -3.33
CA ALA A 11 -1.67 2.06 -4.46
C ALA A 11 -2.82 2.91 -5.01
N PHE A 12 -3.04 4.09 -4.44
CA PHE A 12 -4.13 4.95 -4.90
C PHE A 12 -3.65 5.99 -5.89
N ARG A 13 -4.32 6.04 -7.04
CA ARG A 13 -4.24 7.10 -8.02
C ARG A 13 -5.67 7.53 -8.38
N PRO A 14 -5.96 8.84 -8.46
CA PRO A 14 -7.23 9.26 -9.02
C PRO A 14 -7.36 8.79 -10.48
N ASN A 15 -8.49 8.22 -10.84
CA ASN A 15 -8.73 7.59 -12.14
C ASN A 15 -8.42 8.51 -13.35
N ASN A 16 -8.61 9.82 -13.19
CA ASN A 16 -8.29 10.81 -14.23
C ASN A 16 -6.78 10.99 -14.51
N TYR A 17 -5.90 10.36 -13.72
CA TYR A 17 -4.45 10.34 -13.92
C TYR A 17 -3.92 8.98 -14.37
N GLU A 18 -4.79 8.01 -14.53
CA GLU A 18 -4.40 6.70 -15.05
C GLU A 18 -4.03 6.77 -16.52
N VAL A 19 -2.94 6.12 -16.86
CA VAL A 19 -2.43 6.03 -18.24
C VAL A 19 -1.98 4.60 -18.51
N GLY A 20 -2.09 4.20 -19.76
CA GLY A 20 -1.63 2.88 -20.21
C GLY A 20 -0.12 2.72 -20.03
N CYS A 21 0.30 1.55 -19.56
CA CYS A 21 1.70 1.11 -19.49
C CYS A 21 2.02 0.22 -20.69
N VAL A 22 1.95 -1.10 -20.56
CA VAL A 22 2.07 -2.05 -21.69
C VAL A 22 0.81 -1.99 -22.57
N ALA A 23 -0.37 -1.81 -21.99
CA ALA A 23 -1.54 -1.38 -22.76
C ALA A 23 -1.42 0.09 -23.18
N THR A 24 -1.88 0.46 -24.37
CA THR A 24 -2.01 1.86 -24.80
C THR A 24 -3.29 2.48 -24.24
N ASP A 25 -4.35 1.71 -24.33
CA ASP A 25 -5.71 2.09 -23.95
C ASP A 25 -6.55 0.86 -23.65
N TRP A 26 -7.73 1.07 -23.12
CA TRP A 26 -8.72 0.03 -22.87
C TRP A 26 -10.13 0.59 -22.96
N GLU A 27 -11.07 -0.30 -23.23
CA GLU A 27 -12.49 0.03 -23.30
C GLU A 27 -13.34 -1.02 -22.57
N PHE A 28 -14.44 -0.58 -22.02
CA PHE A 28 -15.44 -1.47 -21.43
C PHE A 28 -16.45 -1.86 -22.52
N SER A 29 -16.30 -3.05 -23.07
CA SER A 29 -17.21 -3.61 -24.08
C SER A 29 -18.50 -4.17 -23.48
N GLY A 30 -18.64 -4.11 -22.14
CA GLY A 30 -19.81 -4.51 -21.37
C GLY A 30 -19.59 -4.24 -19.87
N PRO A 31 -20.56 -4.47 -19.02
CA PRO A 31 -20.44 -4.22 -17.58
C PRO A 31 -19.41 -5.10 -16.90
N THR A 32 -19.08 -6.24 -17.49
CA THR A 32 -18.15 -7.24 -16.95
C THR A 32 -17.04 -7.62 -17.94
N THR A 33 -16.86 -6.86 -19.01
CA THR A 33 -15.88 -7.16 -20.05
C THR A 33 -15.04 -5.93 -20.35
N ILE A 34 -13.73 -6.11 -20.38
CA ILE A 34 -12.76 -5.08 -20.76
C ILE A 34 -11.94 -5.58 -21.95
N THR A 35 -11.71 -4.72 -22.94
CA THR A 35 -10.79 -4.96 -24.03
C THR A 35 -9.59 -4.04 -23.88
N MET A 36 -8.39 -4.59 -23.92
CA MET A 36 -7.13 -3.85 -23.83
C MET A 36 -6.34 -3.93 -25.11
N HIS A 37 -5.84 -2.78 -25.57
CA HIS A 37 -4.97 -2.67 -26.73
C HIS A 37 -3.51 -2.52 -26.29
N LEU A 38 -2.65 -3.45 -26.72
CA LEU A 38 -1.25 -3.52 -26.30
C LEU A 38 -0.34 -2.72 -27.22
N ARG A 39 0.72 -2.14 -26.67
CA ARG A 39 1.79 -1.54 -27.43
C ARG A 39 2.48 -2.58 -28.31
N GLN A 40 2.73 -2.21 -29.56
CA GLN A 40 3.36 -3.12 -30.52
C GLN A 40 4.89 -3.09 -30.49
N ASN A 41 5.52 -2.24 -29.69
CA ASN A 41 6.97 -2.07 -29.56
C ASN A 41 7.50 -2.52 -28.20
N VAL A 42 6.78 -3.35 -27.48
CA VAL A 42 7.25 -3.95 -26.23
C VAL A 42 7.99 -5.25 -26.53
N TYR A 43 9.16 -5.39 -25.91
CA TYR A 43 10.00 -6.58 -26.01
C TYR A 43 10.41 -7.04 -24.62
N TRP A 44 10.48 -8.35 -24.45
CA TRP A 44 11.09 -8.95 -23.27
C TRP A 44 12.59 -8.60 -23.22
N TRP A 45 13.17 -8.64 -22.04
CA TRP A 45 14.63 -8.50 -21.89
C TRP A 45 15.36 -9.51 -22.77
N ASN A 46 16.50 -9.10 -23.32
CA ASN A 46 17.32 -9.99 -24.12
C ASN A 46 18.15 -10.92 -23.25
N VAL A 47 17.48 -11.78 -22.49
CA VAL A 47 18.03 -12.80 -21.60
C VAL A 47 17.36 -14.15 -21.89
N ALA A 48 18.11 -15.25 -21.69
CA ALA A 48 17.54 -16.57 -21.85
C ALA A 48 16.44 -16.83 -20.79
N PRO A 49 15.41 -17.65 -21.12
CA PRO A 49 15.18 -18.36 -22.38
C PRO A 49 14.43 -17.53 -23.43
N VAL A 50 14.01 -16.30 -23.12
CA VAL A 50 13.09 -15.49 -23.95
C VAL A 50 13.81 -14.75 -25.07
N ASN A 51 15.08 -14.36 -24.84
CA ASN A 51 15.99 -13.79 -25.84
C ASN A 51 15.43 -12.58 -26.62
N GLY A 52 14.75 -11.67 -25.92
CA GLY A 52 14.30 -10.40 -26.49
C GLY A 52 13.15 -10.51 -27.47
N ARG A 53 12.37 -11.58 -27.46
CA ARG A 53 11.20 -11.66 -28.34
C ARG A 53 10.16 -10.58 -28.01
N LYS A 54 9.31 -10.30 -28.98
CA LYS A 54 8.22 -9.35 -28.82
C LYS A 54 7.20 -9.86 -27.80
N PHE A 55 6.70 -8.94 -26.97
CA PHE A 55 5.57 -9.14 -26.08
C PHE A 55 4.26 -9.15 -26.88
N THR A 56 3.35 -10.04 -26.57
CA THR A 56 2.09 -10.22 -27.29
C THR A 56 0.92 -10.47 -26.31
N ALA A 57 -0.29 -10.44 -26.85
CA ALA A 57 -1.51 -10.79 -26.11
C ALA A 57 -1.46 -12.19 -25.47
N ASN A 58 -0.76 -13.15 -26.11
CA ASN A 58 -0.62 -14.49 -25.56
C ASN A 58 0.21 -14.51 -24.26
N ASP A 59 1.11 -13.56 -24.04
CA ASP A 59 1.86 -13.44 -22.79
C ASP A 59 0.92 -13.01 -21.66
N VAL A 60 0.01 -12.09 -21.93
CA VAL A 60 -1.02 -11.64 -21.00
C VAL A 60 -1.99 -12.79 -20.68
N VAL A 61 -2.47 -13.50 -21.71
CA VAL A 61 -3.35 -14.68 -21.52
C VAL A 61 -2.65 -15.72 -20.64
N PHE A 62 -1.40 -16.05 -20.94
CA PHE A 62 -0.63 -17.01 -20.15
C PHE A 62 -0.54 -16.61 -18.67
N TYR A 63 -0.21 -15.33 -18.41
CA TYR A 63 -0.06 -14.84 -17.04
C TYR A 63 -1.37 -14.95 -16.25
N TYR A 64 -2.47 -14.47 -16.81
CA TYR A 64 -3.76 -14.48 -16.13
C TYR A 64 -4.37 -15.88 -16.03
N ASP A 65 -4.24 -16.71 -17.04
CA ASP A 65 -4.66 -18.13 -16.98
C ASP A 65 -3.92 -18.86 -15.84
N ARG A 66 -2.62 -18.63 -15.72
CA ARG A 66 -1.80 -19.20 -14.66
C ARG A 66 -2.20 -18.64 -13.30
N LEU A 67 -2.35 -17.33 -13.18
CA LEU A 67 -2.68 -16.64 -11.92
C LEU A 67 -4.05 -17.07 -11.37
N TYR A 68 -5.00 -17.32 -12.24
CA TYR A 68 -6.37 -17.71 -11.88
C TYR A 68 -6.66 -19.20 -12.01
N GLY A 69 -5.72 -19.99 -12.49
CA GLY A 69 -5.88 -21.43 -12.69
C GLY A 69 -6.89 -21.77 -13.78
N LEU A 70 -6.94 -21.00 -14.86
CA LEU A 70 -7.94 -21.09 -15.93
C LEU A 70 -7.54 -22.07 -17.07
N GLY A 71 -6.93 -23.21 -16.78
CA GLY A 71 -6.78 -24.26 -17.78
C GLY A 71 -5.36 -24.67 -18.15
N MET A 72 -4.33 -24.06 -17.59
CA MET A 72 -2.93 -24.42 -17.89
C MET A 72 -2.32 -25.46 -16.95
N GLY A 73 -3.13 -26.11 -16.11
CA GLY A 73 -2.64 -27.13 -15.18
C GLY A 73 -1.89 -26.58 -13.97
N TYR A 74 -1.85 -25.26 -13.79
CA TYR A 74 -1.29 -24.64 -12.61
C TYR A 74 -2.30 -24.64 -11.46
N THR A 75 -1.80 -24.91 -10.26
CA THR A 75 -2.60 -24.69 -9.05
C THR A 75 -2.75 -23.19 -8.86
N LYS A 76 -3.97 -22.72 -8.72
CA LYS A 76 -4.29 -21.32 -8.52
C LYS A 76 -3.45 -20.70 -7.40
N PRO A 77 -2.52 -19.78 -7.69
CA PRO A 77 -1.59 -19.26 -6.68
C PRO A 77 -2.23 -18.27 -5.74
N MET A 78 -3.23 -17.54 -6.19
CA MET A 78 -3.95 -16.64 -5.30
C MET A 78 -4.92 -17.45 -4.47
N SER A 79 -4.77 -17.41 -3.15
CA SER A 79 -5.81 -17.86 -2.24
C SER A 79 -7.03 -16.95 -2.46
N THR A 80 -7.86 -17.36 -3.34
CA THR A 80 -8.95 -16.56 -3.78
C THR A 80 -10.15 -16.85 -2.94
N ASN A 81 -10.19 -16.21 -1.88
CA ASN A 81 -11.44 -15.74 -1.38
C ASN A 81 -11.86 -14.59 -2.22
N THR A 82 -12.55 -14.80 -3.40
CA THR A 82 -13.22 -13.59 -3.78
C THR A 82 -13.86 -13.67 -5.15
N ALA A 83 -15.13 -13.35 -5.19
CA ALA A 83 -15.81 -12.84 -6.35
C ALA A 83 -15.03 -11.70 -7.06
N MET A 84 -14.25 -10.90 -6.32
CA MET A 84 -13.42 -9.80 -6.79
C MET A 84 -12.34 -10.22 -7.80
N TYR A 85 -11.77 -11.42 -7.61
CA TYR A 85 -10.75 -11.95 -8.51
C TYR A 85 -11.23 -13.16 -9.33
N ALA A 86 -12.53 -13.37 -9.41
CA ALA A 86 -13.07 -14.46 -10.19
C ALA A 86 -13.08 -14.11 -11.69
N LEU A 87 -11.92 -14.04 -12.30
CA LEU A 87 -11.83 -13.92 -13.75
C LEU A 87 -12.48 -15.14 -14.41
N ALA A 88 -13.43 -14.91 -15.31
CA ALA A 88 -14.12 -15.98 -16.04
C ALA A 88 -13.30 -16.42 -17.25
N SER A 89 -12.70 -15.46 -17.97
CA SER A 89 -11.84 -15.75 -19.10
C SER A 89 -10.92 -14.58 -19.43
N VAL A 90 -9.79 -14.92 -20.02
CA VAL A 90 -8.90 -14.01 -20.73
C VAL A 90 -8.60 -14.60 -22.10
N THR A 91 -8.68 -13.81 -23.14
CA THR A 91 -8.49 -14.29 -24.53
C THR A 91 -7.71 -13.29 -25.36
N ALA A 92 -6.79 -13.79 -26.16
CA ALA A 92 -6.15 -13.00 -27.21
C ALA A 92 -7.10 -12.89 -28.41
N VAL A 93 -7.58 -11.67 -28.67
CA VAL A 93 -8.41 -11.39 -29.86
C VAL A 93 -7.54 -11.37 -31.12
N ASP A 94 -6.37 -10.76 -30.97
CA ASP A 94 -5.26 -10.77 -31.94
C ASP A 94 -3.94 -10.67 -31.19
N ASN A 95 -2.82 -10.45 -31.89
CA ASN A 95 -1.48 -10.38 -31.27
C ASN A 95 -1.33 -9.23 -30.26
N PHE A 96 -2.19 -8.21 -30.31
CA PHE A 96 -2.05 -6.99 -29.50
C PHE A 96 -3.37 -6.53 -28.90
N THR A 97 -4.39 -7.40 -28.88
CA THR A 97 -5.69 -7.12 -28.27
C THR A 97 -6.08 -8.27 -27.36
N VAL A 98 -6.38 -7.94 -26.10
CA VAL A 98 -6.78 -8.91 -25.07
C VAL A 98 -8.16 -8.55 -24.56
N ALA A 99 -9.05 -9.54 -24.47
CA ALA A 99 -10.34 -9.40 -23.85
C ALA A 99 -10.39 -10.18 -22.53
N PHE A 100 -10.89 -9.51 -21.49
CA PHE A 100 -11.11 -10.07 -20.17
C PHE A 100 -12.60 -10.10 -19.86
N SER A 101 -13.07 -11.13 -19.15
CA SER A 101 -14.45 -11.24 -18.72
C SER A 101 -14.55 -11.72 -17.28
N TRP A 102 -15.45 -11.11 -16.52
CA TRP A 102 -15.73 -11.44 -15.11
C TRP A 102 -17.20 -11.77 -14.90
N PRO A 103 -17.56 -12.62 -13.95
CA PRO A 103 -18.94 -12.89 -13.60
C PRO A 103 -19.50 -11.85 -12.61
N GLY A 104 -19.70 -10.61 -13.03
CA GLY A 104 -20.42 -9.60 -12.24
C GLY A 104 -19.58 -8.72 -11.34
N VAL A 105 -18.33 -8.45 -11.71
CA VAL A 105 -17.43 -7.51 -10.98
C VAL A 105 -17.49 -6.12 -11.59
N SER A 106 -17.38 -5.06 -10.77
CA SER A 106 -17.42 -3.69 -11.24
C SER A 106 -16.18 -3.29 -12.04
N GLN A 107 -16.36 -2.31 -12.93
CA GLN A 107 -15.27 -1.74 -13.72
C GLN A 107 -14.13 -1.20 -12.83
N GLU A 108 -14.46 -0.65 -11.66
CA GLU A 108 -13.48 -0.11 -10.73
C GLU A 108 -12.58 -1.19 -10.15
N THR A 109 -13.17 -2.29 -9.70
CA THR A 109 -12.40 -3.45 -9.21
C THR A 109 -11.41 -3.97 -10.26
N ILE A 110 -11.83 -3.96 -11.52
CA ILE A 110 -10.99 -4.40 -12.63
C ILE A 110 -9.79 -3.46 -12.83
N THR A 111 -10.02 -2.16 -12.84
CA THR A 111 -8.97 -1.18 -13.13
C THR A 111 -8.00 -0.98 -11.96
N GLU A 112 -8.51 -0.88 -10.73
CA GLU A 112 -7.69 -0.58 -9.57
C GLU A 112 -6.95 -1.80 -9.03
N ASP A 113 -7.61 -2.95 -8.95
CA ASP A 113 -7.04 -4.11 -8.28
C ASP A 113 -6.31 -5.07 -9.21
N MET A 114 -6.77 -5.25 -10.45
CA MET A 114 -6.18 -6.22 -11.37
C MET A 114 -5.10 -5.63 -12.27
N PHE A 115 -5.27 -4.40 -12.70
CA PHE A 115 -4.36 -3.73 -13.63
C PHE A 115 -3.62 -2.55 -12.99
N GLY A 116 -3.97 -2.22 -11.77
CA GLY A 116 -3.30 -1.24 -10.97
C GLY A 116 -1.93 -1.70 -10.46
N PRO A 117 -1.38 -1.04 -9.44
CA PRO A 117 -0.04 -1.34 -8.93
C PRO A 117 0.15 -2.76 -8.41
N MET A 118 -0.94 -3.43 -8.01
CA MET A 118 -0.91 -4.79 -7.45
C MET A 118 -1.01 -5.89 -8.52
N GLY A 119 -1.41 -5.54 -9.73
CA GLY A 119 -1.55 -6.47 -10.84
C GLY A 119 -0.56 -6.18 -11.99
N GLY A 120 -0.57 -7.02 -13.02
CA GLY A 120 0.17 -6.76 -14.24
C GLY A 120 1.69 -6.97 -14.16
N ASN A 121 2.13 -7.91 -13.34
CA ASN A 121 3.53 -8.37 -13.33
C ASN A 121 3.66 -9.58 -14.26
N GLU A 122 3.47 -9.39 -15.55
CA GLU A 122 3.48 -10.45 -16.53
C GLU A 122 4.77 -11.28 -16.47
N GLU A 123 4.62 -12.58 -16.58
CA GLU A 123 5.71 -13.56 -16.58
C GLU A 123 5.83 -14.21 -17.95
N ALA A 124 7.06 -14.33 -18.43
CA ALA A 124 7.30 -14.96 -19.72
C ALA A 124 7.03 -16.47 -19.64
N PRO A 125 6.19 -17.03 -20.53
CA PRO A 125 5.87 -18.48 -20.56
C PRO A 125 7.10 -19.37 -20.57
N GLU A 126 8.12 -18.99 -21.33
CA GLU A 126 9.37 -19.72 -21.46
C GLU A 126 10.16 -19.78 -20.15
N ALA A 127 10.19 -18.67 -19.40
CA ALA A 127 10.87 -18.62 -18.11
C ALA A 127 10.14 -19.48 -17.07
N ILE A 128 8.82 -19.39 -17.04
CA ILE A 128 8.00 -20.22 -16.17
C ILE A 128 8.18 -21.71 -16.50
N SER A 129 8.12 -22.09 -17.76
CA SER A 129 8.31 -23.48 -18.19
C SER A 129 9.71 -24.02 -17.90
N ALA A 130 10.73 -23.15 -18.01
CA ALA A 130 12.13 -23.56 -17.80
C ALA A 130 12.51 -23.65 -16.30
N TYR A 131 11.93 -22.81 -15.45
CA TYR A 131 12.46 -22.57 -14.08
C TYR A 131 11.48 -22.87 -12.97
N THR A 132 10.24 -23.25 -13.29
CA THR A 132 9.22 -23.60 -12.29
C THR A 132 8.61 -24.97 -12.56
N SER A 133 7.74 -25.41 -11.67
CA SER A 133 6.88 -26.59 -11.85
C SER A 133 5.43 -26.22 -11.60
N PRO A 134 4.44 -27.04 -11.98
CA PRO A 134 3.02 -26.76 -11.70
C PRO A 134 2.71 -26.56 -10.21
N SER A 135 3.54 -27.07 -9.32
CA SER A 135 3.42 -26.92 -7.86
C SER A 135 4.30 -25.81 -7.28
N SER A 136 5.25 -25.26 -8.06
CA SER A 136 6.13 -24.18 -7.66
C SER A 136 5.88 -22.96 -8.54
N LEU A 137 5.21 -21.98 -7.98
CA LEU A 137 4.70 -20.82 -8.71
C LEU A 137 5.66 -19.63 -8.75
N ILE A 138 6.85 -19.78 -8.16
CA ILE A 138 7.79 -18.68 -7.94
C ILE A 138 9.15 -19.04 -8.53
N ILE A 139 9.69 -18.14 -9.35
CA ILE A 139 11.11 -18.17 -9.73
C ILE A 139 11.90 -17.63 -8.54
N THR A 140 12.63 -18.52 -7.86
CA THR A 140 13.40 -18.17 -6.65
C THR A 140 14.81 -17.68 -6.96
N ASN A 141 15.36 -18.02 -8.13
CA ASN A 141 16.68 -17.58 -8.54
C ASN A 141 16.55 -16.30 -9.41
N TRP A 142 17.11 -15.19 -8.93
CA TRP A 142 17.04 -13.93 -9.62
C TRP A 142 17.67 -13.93 -11.02
N HIS A 143 18.66 -14.80 -11.30
CA HIS A 143 19.24 -14.99 -12.64
C HIS A 143 18.23 -15.48 -13.68
N ASN A 144 17.14 -16.07 -13.22
CA ASN A 144 16.07 -16.62 -14.06
C ASN A 144 14.90 -15.64 -14.27
N LEU A 145 14.97 -14.45 -13.64
CA LEU A 145 13.93 -13.43 -13.79
C LEU A 145 13.99 -12.82 -15.19
N VAL A 146 12.84 -12.71 -15.81
CA VAL A 146 12.66 -12.08 -17.12
C VAL A 146 11.54 -11.06 -17.02
N GLY A 147 11.72 -9.89 -17.61
CA GLY A 147 10.75 -8.82 -17.63
C GLY A 147 10.78 -8.04 -18.94
N CYS A 148 9.87 -7.07 -19.07
CA CYS A 148 9.84 -6.10 -20.17
C CYS A 148 10.02 -4.65 -19.67
N GLY A 149 10.40 -4.49 -18.41
CA GLY A 149 10.58 -3.21 -17.73
C GLY A 149 11.84 -2.44 -18.13
N PRO A 150 12.00 -1.21 -17.58
CA PRO A 150 13.08 -0.29 -17.95
C PRO A 150 14.47 -0.71 -17.43
N TYR A 151 14.54 -1.61 -16.46
CA TYR A 151 15.79 -2.07 -15.86
C TYR A 151 15.86 -3.58 -15.79
N VAL A 152 17.05 -4.11 -15.95
CA VAL A 152 17.40 -5.53 -15.78
C VAL A 152 18.22 -5.68 -14.49
N ILE A 153 17.93 -6.69 -13.69
CA ILE A 153 18.74 -7.04 -12.53
C ILE A 153 20.05 -7.67 -13.05
N THR A 154 21.18 -7.09 -12.70
CA THR A 154 22.49 -7.55 -13.16
C THR A 154 23.36 -8.08 -12.03
N ASP A 155 23.00 -7.79 -10.79
CA ASP A 155 23.67 -8.30 -9.60
C ASP A 155 22.73 -8.29 -8.39
N TRP A 156 22.85 -9.30 -7.56
CA TRP A 156 22.11 -9.39 -6.29
C TRP A 156 22.99 -10.03 -5.23
N VAL A 157 23.31 -9.25 -4.22
CA VAL A 157 24.00 -9.73 -3.02
C VAL A 157 22.99 -9.75 -1.89
N ASP A 158 22.60 -10.95 -1.47
CA ASP A 158 21.56 -11.13 -0.47
C ASP A 158 21.86 -10.35 0.82
N GLY A 159 20.82 -9.70 1.37
CA GLY A 159 20.93 -8.86 2.56
C GLY A 159 21.81 -7.60 2.40
N THR A 160 22.32 -7.31 1.21
CA THR A 160 23.28 -6.20 0.98
C THR A 160 22.83 -5.24 -0.09
N ALA A 161 22.64 -5.70 -1.33
CA ALA A 161 22.34 -4.82 -2.45
C ALA A 161 21.77 -5.55 -3.65
N MET A 162 20.97 -4.81 -4.45
CA MET A 162 20.55 -5.18 -5.79
C MET A 162 21.05 -4.13 -6.78
N THR A 163 21.65 -4.58 -7.89
CA THR A 163 22.10 -3.71 -8.98
C THR A 163 21.20 -3.90 -10.20
N LEU A 164 20.75 -2.77 -10.72
CA LEU A 164 19.88 -2.67 -11.87
C LEU A 164 20.60 -1.91 -12.99
N THR A 165 20.56 -2.44 -14.19
CA THR A 165 21.13 -1.80 -15.38
C THR A 165 20.02 -1.47 -16.38
N LYS A 166 20.14 -0.32 -17.04
CA LYS A 166 19.20 0.16 -18.05
C LYS A 166 18.94 -0.92 -19.11
N ASN A 167 17.67 -1.21 -19.35
CA ASN A 167 17.25 -1.95 -20.52
C ASN A 167 17.29 -1.00 -21.74
N THR A 168 18.28 -1.19 -22.61
CA THR A 168 18.44 -0.35 -23.81
C THR A 168 17.34 -0.56 -24.85
N GLY A 169 16.62 -1.68 -24.76
CA GLY A 169 15.45 -1.99 -25.58
C GLY A 169 14.12 -1.53 -25.00
N TYR A 170 14.14 -0.76 -23.88
CA TYR A 170 12.90 -0.30 -23.28
C TYR A 170 12.13 0.64 -24.20
N TRP A 171 10.86 0.38 -24.34
CA TRP A 171 9.94 1.05 -25.28
C TRP A 171 9.49 2.45 -24.83
N GLY A 172 9.62 2.78 -23.54
CA GLY A 172 9.02 3.99 -22.94
C GLY A 172 9.80 5.27 -23.24
N PHE A 173 9.04 6.35 -23.38
CA PHE A 173 9.55 7.73 -23.49
C PHE A 173 8.96 8.58 -22.36
N ASP A 174 9.62 9.68 -22.00
CA ASP A 174 9.10 10.62 -21.03
C ASP A 174 7.96 11.45 -21.64
N GLU A 175 6.78 11.37 -21.08
CA GLU A 175 5.59 12.07 -21.58
C GLU A 175 5.77 13.60 -21.56
N ARG A 176 6.60 14.10 -20.64
CA ARG A 176 6.96 15.53 -20.50
C ARG A 176 7.98 15.94 -21.55
N TYR A 177 8.78 15.00 -22.01
CA TYR A 177 9.84 15.18 -22.99
C TYR A 177 9.85 14.03 -24.02
N PRO A 178 8.91 14.03 -24.99
CA PRO A 178 8.63 12.86 -25.85
C PRO A 178 9.79 12.41 -26.75
N LYS A 179 10.87 13.17 -26.84
CA LYS A 179 12.09 12.79 -27.54
C LYS A 179 13.08 12.00 -26.67
N ASN A 180 12.85 11.98 -25.37
CA ASN A 180 13.76 11.35 -24.41
C ASN A 180 13.29 9.93 -24.11
N GLN A 181 14.09 8.97 -24.55
CA GLN A 181 13.86 7.57 -24.19
C GLN A 181 14.24 7.29 -22.75
N LEU A 182 13.36 6.59 -22.05
CA LEU A 182 13.57 6.12 -20.68
C LEU A 182 14.35 4.78 -20.66
N PRO A 183 14.94 4.40 -19.53
CA PRO A 183 15.15 5.19 -18.33
C PRO A 183 16.34 6.16 -18.51
N TYR A 184 16.38 7.22 -17.68
CA TYR A 184 17.49 8.19 -17.74
C TYR A 184 18.76 7.67 -17.08
N ILE A 185 18.64 7.04 -15.90
CA ILE A 185 19.78 6.50 -15.14
C ILE A 185 20.24 5.20 -15.80
N SER A 186 21.55 5.08 -16.07
CA SER A 186 22.12 3.88 -16.69
C SER A 186 22.25 2.71 -15.71
N ASN A 187 22.63 3.00 -14.45
CA ASN A 187 22.80 2.01 -13.41
C ASN A 187 22.18 2.53 -12.10
N MET A 188 21.45 1.68 -11.43
CA MET A 188 20.85 1.98 -10.13
C MET A 188 21.26 0.88 -9.15
N LYS A 189 21.66 1.26 -7.95
CA LYS A 189 21.99 0.33 -6.88
C LYS A 189 21.08 0.59 -5.69
N ILE A 190 20.31 -0.42 -5.30
CA ILE A 190 19.46 -0.41 -4.12
C ILE A 190 20.25 -1.07 -3.00
N LEU A 191 20.52 -0.33 -1.94
CA LEU A 191 21.30 -0.81 -0.80
C LEU A 191 20.37 -1.23 0.32
N ILE A 192 20.62 -2.37 0.94
CA ILE A 192 19.94 -2.85 2.13
C ILE A 192 20.80 -2.48 3.35
N ILE A 193 20.41 -1.43 4.07
CA ILE A 193 21.12 -0.96 5.25
C ILE A 193 20.16 -0.99 6.45
N PRO A 194 20.14 -2.06 7.23
CA PRO A 194 19.18 -2.22 8.32
C PRO A 194 19.28 -1.15 9.42
N GLN A 195 20.49 -0.60 9.61
CA GLN A 195 20.74 0.41 10.64
C GLN A 195 20.53 1.81 10.08
N THR A 196 19.44 2.47 10.44
CA THR A 196 19.07 3.81 9.96
C THR A 196 20.20 4.85 10.19
N ALA A 197 20.89 4.80 11.31
CA ALA A 197 22.02 5.70 11.59
C ALA A 197 23.15 5.55 10.55
N THR A 198 23.43 4.32 10.12
CA THR A 198 24.42 4.03 9.07
C THR A 198 23.95 4.54 7.72
N ALA A 199 22.68 4.33 7.38
CA ALA A 199 22.09 4.83 6.15
C ALA A 199 22.15 6.38 6.08
N LEU A 200 21.77 7.06 7.16
CA LEU A 200 21.87 8.53 7.26
C LEU A 200 23.30 9.03 7.14
N ALA A 201 24.28 8.33 7.74
CA ALA A 201 25.69 8.68 7.58
C ALA A 201 26.17 8.55 6.12
N ALA A 202 25.71 7.50 5.41
CA ALA A 202 26.03 7.28 4.00
C ALA A 202 25.38 8.36 3.10
N VAL A 203 24.16 8.79 3.39
CA VAL A 203 23.50 9.92 2.70
C VAL A 203 24.30 11.22 2.92
N ARG A 204 24.69 11.52 4.18
CA ARG A 204 25.53 12.70 4.50
C ARG A 204 26.84 12.71 3.74
N ALA A 205 27.43 11.55 3.56
CA ALA A 205 28.70 11.39 2.84
C ALA A 205 28.55 11.39 1.30
N GLY A 206 27.34 11.60 0.76
CA GLY A 206 27.07 11.56 -0.67
C GLY A 206 27.19 10.17 -1.32
N LYS A 207 27.22 9.11 -0.52
CA LYS A 207 27.29 7.71 -1.00
C LYS A 207 25.94 7.12 -1.36
N ILE A 208 24.87 7.75 -0.91
CA ILE A 208 23.45 7.41 -1.22
C ILE A 208 22.80 8.68 -1.74
N ASP A 209 22.08 8.56 -2.84
CA ASP A 209 21.41 9.68 -3.51
C ASP A 209 20.06 10.02 -2.90
N ALA A 210 19.33 9.03 -2.34
CA ALA A 210 18.02 9.22 -1.73
C ALA A 210 17.75 8.18 -0.65
N ILE A 211 17.01 8.60 0.37
CA ILE A 211 16.46 7.73 1.44
C ILE A 211 15.06 8.22 1.80
N ASP A 212 14.14 7.30 2.06
CA ASP A 212 12.79 7.60 2.53
C ASP A 212 12.46 6.87 3.84
N ALA A 213 11.19 6.91 4.23
CA ALA A 213 10.68 6.31 5.47
C ALA A 213 11.37 6.85 6.74
N LEU A 214 11.78 8.11 6.72
CA LEU A 214 12.40 8.77 7.87
C LEU A 214 11.34 9.30 8.84
N SER A 215 11.67 9.26 10.13
CA SER A 215 10.91 9.98 11.16
C SER A 215 11.14 11.50 11.04
N LEU A 216 10.24 12.30 11.64
CA LEU A 216 10.40 13.75 11.72
C LEU A 216 11.76 14.15 12.33
N THR A 217 12.16 13.52 13.44
CA THR A 217 13.43 13.82 14.12
C THR A 217 14.62 13.57 13.21
N GLN A 218 14.64 12.46 12.48
CA GLN A 218 15.70 12.14 11.51
C GLN A 218 15.74 13.15 10.36
N ALA A 219 14.60 13.53 9.82
CA ALA A 219 14.48 14.50 8.75
C ALA A 219 14.96 15.89 9.21
N GLN A 220 14.57 16.32 10.42
CA GLN A 220 15.03 17.59 11.00
C GLN A 220 16.55 17.60 11.25
N GLN A 221 17.12 16.51 11.76
CA GLN A 221 18.56 16.36 11.93
C GLN A 221 19.30 16.45 10.59
N MET A 222 18.76 15.80 9.55
CA MET A 222 19.32 15.88 8.21
C MET A 222 19.28 17.30 7.65
N LYS A 223 18.16 18.00 7.82
CA LYS A 223 18.02 19.40 7.39
C LYS A 223 18.99 20.33 8.12
N ALA A 224 19.17 20.15 9.43
CA ALA A 224 20.07 20.97 10.22
C ALA A 224 21.54 20.78 9.82
N THR A 225 21.96 19.55 9.52
CA THR A 225 23.35 19.22 9.17
C THR A 225 23.67 19.36 7.68
N ASN A 226 22.65 19.19 6.83
CA ASN A 226 22.77 19.15 5.37
C ASN A 226 21.67 20.01 4.70
N PRO A 227 21.67 21.34 4.88
CA PRO A 227 20.58 22.24 4.47
C PRO A 227 20.33 22.25 2.96
N ASN A 228 21.32 21.87 2.15
CA ASN A 228 21.23 21.81 0.69
C ASN A 228 20.47 20.58 0.17
N MET A 229 20.24 19.58 1.01
CA MET A 229 19.46 18.40 0.61
C MET A 229 17.99 18.74 0.43
N THR A 230 17.37 18.14 -0.57
CA THR A 230 15.93 18.21 -0.78
C THR A 230 15.24 17.34 0.26
N GLN A 231 14.35 17.94 1.04
CA GLN A 231 13.49 17.24 1.96
C GLN A 231 12.07 17.18 1.40
N LEU A 232 11.49 16.00 1.42
CA LEU A 232 10.14 15.73 0.95
C LEU A 232 9.31 15.13 2.07
N THR A 233 8.02 15.41 2.04
CA THR A 233 7.05 14.90 3.02
C THR A 233 5.88 14.29 2.28
N TYR A 234 5.41 13.14 2.74
CA TYR A 234 4.22 12.50 2.22
C TYR A 234 3.41 11.86 3.36
N PRO A 235 2.10 11.66 3.19
CA PRO A 235 1.29 11.01 4.21
C PRO A 235 1.70 9.55 4.41
N GLY A 236 1.81 9.15 5.67
CA GLY A 236 1.91 7.74 6.06
C GLY A 236 0.54 7.07 6.17
N GLY A 237 0.53 5.81 6.57
CA GLY A 237 -0.66 5.15 7.11
C GLY A 237 -0.74 5.39 8.62
N PRO A 238 -1.91 5.67 9.18
CA PRO A 238 -2.06 5.73 10.63
C PRO A 238 -1.85 4.34 11.23
N ASP A 239 -1.28 4.29 12.41
CA ASP A 239 -1.44 3.11 13.25
C ASP A 239 -2.88 3.01 13.71
N THR A 240 -3.32 1.81 14.03
CA THR A 240 -4.62 1.54 14.63
C THR A 240 -4.45 0.75 15.91
N ILE A 241 -5.46 0.82 16.75
CA ILE A 241 -5.64 -0.14 17.84
C ILE A 241 -6.83 -0.99 17.41
N ASP A 242 -6.59 -2.27 17.29
CA ASP A 242 -7.54 -3.22 16.72
C ASP A 242 -8.02 -4.19 17.80
N PRO A 243 -9.20 -3.93 18.40
CA PRO A 243 -9.82 -4.83 19.36
C PRO A 243 -10.32 -6.09 18.66
N LYS A 244 -10.22 -7.22 19.30
CA LYS A 244 -10.85 -8.47 18.86
C LYS A 244 -12.36 -8.38 19.12
N ASN A 245 -13.16 -8.05 18.10
CA ASN A 245 -14.55 -7.65 18.28
C ASN A 245 -15.51 -8.79 18.66
N ASP A 246 -15.12 -10.04 18.51
CA ASP A 246 -15.86 -11.23 18.96
C ASP A 246 -15.57 -11.64 20.42
N VAL A 247 -14.64 -10.94 21.10
CA VAL A 247 -14.21 -11.21 22.46
C VAL A 247 -14.70 -10.11 23.41
N ALA A 248 -15.30 -10.50 24.53
CA ALA A 248 -15.65 -9.53 25.58
C ALA A 248 -14.37 -8.87 26.17
N PRO A 249 -14.41 -7.57 26.50
CA PRO A 249 -15.57 -6.69 26.48
C PRO A 249 -15.81 -5.98 25.13
N PHE A 250 -15.03 -6.26 24.08
CA PHE A 250 -15.05 -5.54 22.81
C PHE A 250 -16.25 -5.86 21.91
N THR A 251 -17.02 -6.91 22.23
CA THR A 251 -18.33 -7.17 21.62
C THR A 251 -19.31 -6.03 21.83
N ASP A 252 -19.13 -5.24 22.90
CA ASP A 252 -19.96 -4.06 23.18
C ASP A 252 -19.36 -2.81 22.54
N GLN A 253 -20.10 -2.22 21.60
CA GLN A 253 -19.69 -0.98 20.93
C GLN A 253 -19.38 0.15 21.90
N ARG A 254 -20.08 0.24 23.04
CA ARG A 254 -19.83 1.29 24.04
C ARG A 254 -18.43 1.23 24.62
N VAL A 255 -17.85 0.02 24.71
CA VAL A 255 -16.45 -0.14 25.14
C VAL A 255 -15.50 0.42 24.09
N ARG A 256 -15.72 0.13 22.80
CA ARG A 256 -14.89 0.65 21.71
C ARG A 256 -15.00 2.18 21.60
N GLN A 257 -16.22 2.72 21.73
CA GLN A 257 -16.43 4.17 21.81
C GLN A 257 -15.67 4.79 22.99
N ALA A 258 -15.73 4.18 24.17
CA ALA A 258 -15.00 4.65 25.34
C ALA A 258 -13.47 4.62 25.11
N MET A 259 -12.96 3.59 24.45
CA MET A 259 -11.55 3.52 24.07
C MET A 259 -11.15 4.67 23.13
N GLN A 260 -11.99 4.97 22.13
CA GLN A 260 -11.73 6.11 21.24
C GLN A 260 -11.79 7.45 21.98
N MET A 261 -12.80 7.67 22.81
CA MET A 261 -12.99 8.90 23.58
C MET A 261 -11.92 9.10 24.68
N ALA A 262 -11.20 8.07 25.05
CA ALA A 262 -10.09 8.14 26.02
C ALA A 262 -8.81 8.73 25.40
N LEU A 263 -8.68 8.84 24.08
CA LEU A 263 -7.48 9.27 23.36
C LEU A 263 -7.60 10.72 22.91
N ASP A 264 -6.62 11.55 23.28
CA ASP A 264 -6.52 12.95 22.80
C ASP A 264 -5.75 13.00 21.48
N LEU A 265 -6.44 12.71 20.36
CA LEU A 265 -5.82 12.67 19.04
C LEU A 265 -5.17 14.01 18.64
N PRO A 266 -5.78 15.20 18.86
CA PRO A 266 -5.12 16.48 18.62
C PRO A 266 -3.85 16.68 19.45
N LEU A 267 -3.85 16.27 20.71
CA LEU A 267 -2.67 16.36 21.58
C LEU A 267 -1.58 15.39 21.11
N ILE A 268 -1.91 14.15 20.76
CA ILE A 268 -0.98 13.18 20.18
C ILE A 268 -0.36 13.75 18.89
N ALA A 269 -1.19 14.29 17.98
CA ALA A 269 -0.71 14.88 16.72
C ALA A 269 0.23 16.07 16.96
N SER A 270 -0.08 16.94 17.90
CA SER A 270 0.73 18.14 18.19
C SER A 270 1.98 17.83 19.00
N SER A 271 1.93 16.92 19.98
CA SER A 271 3.04 16.61 20.88
C SER A 271 3.94 15.50 20.35
N TYR A 272 3.38 14.31 20.10
CA TYR A 272 4.16 13.16 19.61
C TYR A 272 4.66 13.35 18.18
N TYR A 273 3.77 13.77 17.27
CA TYR A 273 4.11 14.01 15.87
C TYR A 273 4.53 15.46 15.56
N SER A 274 4.69 16.31 16.60
CA SER A 274 5.13 17.72 16.45
C SER A 274 4.28 18.53 15.45
N GLY A 275 2.99 18.25 15.36
CA GLY A 275 2.05 18.92 14.47
C GLY A 275 2.16 18.51 12.99
N THR A 276 2.90 17.47 12.65
CA THR A 276 3.03 16.99 11.26
C THR A 276 2.04 15.91 10.88
N ALA A 277 1.32 15.34 11.83
CA ALA A 277 0.28 14.34 11.58
C ALA A 277 -1.08 14.99 11.31
N TYR A 278 -1.92 14.32 10.51
CA TYR A 278 -3.34 14.65 10.41
C TYR A 278 -4.03 14.24 11.73
N PRO A 279 -4.66 15.19 12.46
CA PRO A 279 -5.04 14.97 13.85
C PRO A 279 -6.42 14.34 14.05
N TYR A 280 -7.15 14.07 12.97
CA TYR A 280 -8.52 13.56 13.06
C TYR A 280 -8.59 12.09 12.70
N PRO A 281 -9.68 11.39 13.11
CA PRO A 281 -9.90 10.01 12.76
C PRO A 281 -9.92 9.76 11.25
N SER A 282 -9.39 8.62 10.84
CA SER A 282 -9.52 8.07 9.50
C SER A 282 -10.49 6.89 9.55
N THR A 283 -11.16 6.65 8.43
CA THR A 283 -11.97 5.47 8.22
C THR A 283 -11.21 4.43 7.39
N MET A 284 -11.88 3.41 6.85
CA MET A 284 -11.23 2.35 6.05
C MET A 284 -10.43 2.87 4.85
N THR A 285 -10.78 4.04 4.31
CA THR A 285 -10.00 4.70 3.26
C THR A 285 -9.23 5.87 3.83
N SER A 286 -8.02 6.08 3.33
CA SER A 286 -7.21 7.22 3.72
C SER A 286 -7.93 8.54 3.46
N VAL A 287 -7.80 9.49 4.38
CA VAL A 287 -8.34 10.86 4.25
C VAL A 287 -7.85 11.59 2.98
N PHE A 288 -6.78 11.10 2.37
CA PHE A 288 -6.20 11.66 1.15
C PHE A 288 -6.75 11.04 -0.14
N MET A 289 -7.63 10.04 -0.05
CA MET A 289 -8.28 9.41 -1.19
C MET A 289 -9.51 10.21 -1.62
N THR A 290 -9.28 11.35 -2.25
CA THR A 290 -10.36 12.27 -2.67
C THR A 290 -11.40 11.57 -3.54
N GLY A 291 -12.67 11.69 -3.14
CA GLY A 291 -13.82 11.05 -3.80
C GLY A 291 -14.17 9.66 -3.27
N TRP A 292 -13.30 9.05 -2.47
CA TRP A 292 -13.48 7.71 -1.92
C TRP A 292 -13.62 7.69 -0.40
N THR A 293 -13.23 8.75 0.27
CA THR A 293 -13.24 8.86 1.73
C THR A 293 -14.47 9.60 2.24
N TYR A 294 -14.77 9.40 3.51
CA TYR A 294 -15.73 10.18 4.28
C TYR A 294 -14.95 11.11 5.22
N PRO A 295 -14.58 12.34 4.78
CA PRO A 295 -13.69 13.20 5.56
C PRO A 295 -14.36 13.66 6.86
N TYR A 296 -13.59 13.71 7.94
CA TYR A 296 -14.06 14.09 9.29
C TYR A 296 -14.82 15.44 9.30
N SER A 297 -14.46 16.38 8.42
CA SER A 297 -15.16 17.66 8.30
C SER A 297 -16.66 17.52 7.96
N GLN A 298 -17.03 16.44 7.26
CA GLN A 298 -18.42 16.15 6.85
C GLN A 298 -19.18 15.30 7.87
N TRP A 299 -18.54 14.83 8.93
CA TRP A 299 -19.21 14.03 9.92
C TRP A 299 -20.22 14.85 10.70
N PRO A 300 -21.41 14.28 11.03
CA PRO A 300 -22.37 14.95 11.90
C PRO A 300 -21.81 15.10 13.32
N ALA A 301 -22.25 16.13 14.03
CA ALA A 301 -21.79 16.44 15.38
C ALA A 301 -21.96 15.27 16.35
N SER A 302 -23.05 14.50 16.23
CA SER A 302 -23.30 13.31 17.05
C SER A 302 -22.24 12.21 16.85
N LEU A 303 -21.76 12.01 15.61
CA LEU A 303 -20.69 11.05 15.35
C LEU A 303 -19.35 11.59 15.83
N LYS A 304 -19.03 12.86 15.60
CA LYS A 304 -17.80 13.50 16.12
C LYS A 304 -17.68 13.35 17.62
N ALA A 305 -18.77 13.55 18.36
CA ALA A 305 -18.81 13.42 19.81
C ALA A 305 -18.41 12.02 20.32
N THR A 306 -18.49 10.98 19.51
CA THR A 306 -18.04 9.61 19.87
C THR A 306 -16.55 9.37 19.60
N TYR A 307 -15.87 10.36 19.00
CA TYR A 307 -14.44 10.35 18.71
C TYR A 307 -13.67 11.45 19.43
N ASP A 308 -14.36 12.48 19.93
CA ASP A 308 -13.73 13.58 20.64
C ASP A 308 -13.23 13.13 22.01
N TYR A 309 -12.05 13.63 22.39
CA TYR A 309 -11.46 13.35 23.69
C TYR A 309 -12.39 13.73 24.84
N ASN A 310 -12.87 12.73 25.57
CA ASN A 310 -13.77 12.89 26.69
C ASN A 310 -13.62 11.74 27.71
N PRO A 311 -12.59 11.76 28.56
CA PRO A 311 -12.34 10.68 29.50
C PRO A 311 -13.47 10.50 30.55
N THR A 312 -14.22 11.55 30.84
CA THR A 312 -15.40 11.44 31.72
C THR A 312 -16.52 10.66 31.04
N GLY A 313 -16.81 10.97 29.78
CA GLY A 313 -17.77 10.23 28.96
C GLY A 313 -17.32 8.78 28.74
N ALA A 314 -16.03 8.55 28.50
CA ALA A 314 -15.46 7.21 28.36
C ALA A 314 -15.71 6.36 29.62
N LYS A 315 -15.45 6.88 30.81
CA LYS A 315 -15.75 6.18 32.08
C LYS A 315 -17.24 5.86 32.23
N ALA A 316 -18.12 6.79 31.85
CA ALA A 316 -19.55 6.57 31.92
C ALA A 316 -20.01 5.45 30.96
N LEU A 317 -19.47 5.40 29.75
CA LEU A 317 -19.75 4.32 28.77
C LEU A 317 -19.24 2.97 29.26
N LEU A 318 -18.01 2.92 29.80
CA LEU A 318 -17.46 1.69 30.39
C LEU A 318 -18.32 1.18 31.53
N ALA A 319 -18.77 2.07 32.43
CA ALA A 319 -19.66 1.71 33.52
C ALA A 319 -21.02 1.17 32.99
N ALA A 320 -21.61 1.84 32.00
CA ALA A 320 -22.86 1.41 31.39
C ALA A 320 -22.73 0.06 30.64
N ALA A 321 -21.54 -0.27 30.15
CA ALA A 321 -21.23 -1.55 29.53
C ALA A 321 -20.86 -2.66 30.55
N GLY A 322 -20.81 -2.36 31.85
CA GLY A 322 -20.36 -3.30 32.88
C GLY A 322 -18.85 -3.59 32.84
N ALA A 323 -18.08 -2.73 32.22
CA ALA A 323 -16.63 -2.84 32.01
C ALA A 323 -15.86 -1.65 32.59
N SER A 324 -16.27 -1.17 33.78
CA SER A 324 -15.67 0.00 34.45
C SER A 324 -14.16 -0.09 34.60
N THR A 325 -13.65 -1.30 34.80
CA THR A 325 -12.22 -1.61 34.79
C THR A 325 -11.99 -2.97 34.17
N PHE A 326 -10.97 -3.07 33.33
CA PHE A 326 -10.52 -4.35 32.79
C PHE A 326 -9.04 -4.29 32.39
N SER A 327 -8.45 -5.47 32.25
CA SER A 327 -7.08 -5.64 31.80
C SER A 327 -7.07 -6.43 30.50
N VAL A 328 -6.25 -6.02 29.56
CA VAL A 328 -6.16 -6.66 28.22
C VAL A 328 -4.71 -6.72 27.74
N THR A 329 -4.36 -7.77 27.04
CA THR A 329 -3.08 -7.87 26.31
C THR A 329 -3.16 -7.09 25.02
N CYS A 330 -2.15 -6.23 24.78
CA CYS A 330 -1.92 -5.56 23.53
C CYS A 330 -0.70 -6.17 22.86
N VAL A 331 -0.90 -6.82 21.72
CA VAL A 331 0.20 -7.37 20.92
C VAL A 331 0.70 -6.33 19.93
N ALA A 332 2.02 -6.20 19.81
CA ALA A 332 2.66 -5.28 18.89
C ALA A 332 3.98 -5.87 18.33
N SER A 333 4.39 -5.40 17.16
CA SER A 333 5.70 -5.76 16.62
C SER A 333 6.82 -5.10 17.42
N ASN A 334 7.85 -5.86 17.79
CA ASN A 334 9.08 -5.34 18.40
C ASN A 334 9.90 -4.44 17.44
N ALA A 335 9.58 -4.47 16.15
CA ALA A 335 10.16 -3.60 15.12
C ALA A 335 9.30 -2.36 14.81
N SER A 336 8.18 -2.15 15.51
CA SER A 336 7.34 -0.96 15.30
C SER A 336 8.11 0.31 15.66
N PRO A 337 8.11 1.34 14.80
CA PRO A 337 8.73 2.63 15.10
C PRO A 337 7.93 3.44 16.13
N ASP A 338 6.68 3.05 16.40
CA ASP A 338 5.71 3.82 17.19
C ASP A 338 5.43 3.20 18.58
N LEU A 339 6.39 2.43 19.14
CA LEU A 339 6.24 1.83 20.47
C LEU A 339 6.11 2.87 21.60
N ASP A 340 6.74 4.03 21.45
CA ASP A 340 6.59 5.14 22.41
C ASP A 340 5.16 5.70 22.38
N LEU A 341 4.50 5.73 21.22
CA LEU A 341 3.08 6.08 21.11
C LEU A 341 2.20 5.10 21.88
N LEU A 342 2.50 3.80 21.79
CA LEU A 342 1.76 2.79 22.54
C LEU A 342 1.85 2.99 24.06
N GLN A 343 2.97 3.52 24.58
CA GLN A 343 3.11 3.86 25.99
C GLN A 343 2.23 5.08 26.37
N ILE A 344 2.12 6.07 25.49
CA ILE A 344 1.20 7.21 25.69
C ILE A 344 -0.24 6.69 25.77
N ILE A 345 -0.64 5.86 24.81
CA ILE A 345 -1.97 5.23 24.75
C ILE A 345 -2.24 4.41 26.02
N GLN A 346 -1.26 3.64 26.50
CA GLN A 346 -1.36 2.88 27.75
C GLN A 346 -1.68 3.80 28.94
N SER A 347 -1.04 4.98 29.01
CA SER A 347 -1.28 5.96 30.07
C SER A 347 -2.69 6.58 29.97
N GLU A 348 -3.13 6.94 28.77
CA GLU A 348 -4.47 7.52 28.57
C GLU A 348 -5.58 6.50 28.89
N TYR A 349 -5.40 5.25 28.51
CA TYR A 349 -6.33 4.16 28.86
C TYR A 349 -6.35 3.86 30.37
N ALA A 350 -5.21 3.89 31.03
CA ALA A 350 -5.16 3.72 32.46
C ALA A 350 -5.97 4.79 33.23
N ALA A 351 -5.98 6.02 32.71
CA ALA A 351 -6.76 7.13 33.28
C ALA A 351 -8.27 6.89 33.23
N VAL A 352 -8.77 6.01 32.38
CA VAL A 352 -10.20 5.65 32.29
C VAL A 352 -10.52 4.26 32.82
N GLY A 353 -9.55 3.53 33.37
CA GLY A 353 -9.75 2.22 34.00
C GLY A 353 -9.41 1.02 33.13
N ILE A 354 -8.75 1.25 31.96
CA ILE A 354 -8.32 0.18 31.06
C ILE A 354 -6.81 -0.05 31.28
N THR A 355 -6.43 -1.26 31.68
CA THR A 355 -5.03 -1.65 31.84
C THR A 355 -4.56 -2.41 30.62
N ILE A 356 -3.58 -1.88 29.91
CA ILE A 356 -2.95 -2.53 28.76
C ILE A 356 -1.66 -3.22 29.20
N ASN A 357 -1.55 -4.53 28.92
CA ASN A 357 -0.35 -5.34 29.07
C ASN A 357 0.31 -5.48 27.69
N ILE A 358 1.38 -4.74 27.46
CA ILE A 358 2.09 -4.74 26.16
C ILE A 358 2.89 -6.04 26.01
N GLN A 359 2.65 -6.77 24.94
CA GLN A 359 3.39 -7.96 24.55
C GLN A 359 4.03 -7.73 23.18
N LEU A 360 5.35 -7.60 23.16
CA LEU A 360 6.12 -7.45 21.92
C LEU A 360 6.47 -8.81 21.35
N MET A 361 6.39 -8.92 20.00
CA MET A 361 6.74 -10.13 19.27
C MET A 361 7.35 -9.79 17.93
N ASP A 362 7.97 -10.79 17.30
CA ASP A 362 8.50 -10.68 15.93
C ASP A 362 7.37 -10.34 14.93
N ALA A 363 7.67 -9.49 13.95
CA ALA A 363 6.67 -9.00 12.99
C ALA A 363 6.03 -10.13 12.16
N ALA A 364 6.80 -11.16 11.77
CA ALA A 364 6.26 -12.29 11.01
C ALA A 364 5.39 -13.19 11.89
N ALA A 365 5.78 -13.39 13.14
CA ALA A 365 5.00 -14.13 14.13
C ALA A 365 3.68 -13.41 14.44
N LEU A 366 3.72 -12.07 14.62
CA LEU A 366 2.54 -11.24 14.81
C LEU A 366 1.56 -11.37 13.63
N ASN A 367 2.04 -11.19 12.42
CA ASN A 367 1.23 -11.32 11.21
C ASN A 367 0.59 -12.72 11.08
N THR A 368 1.36 -13.77 11.38
CA THR A 368 0.85 -15.15 11.37
C THR A 368 -0.27 -15.34 12.39
N MET A 369 -0.10 -14.82 13.60
CA MET A 369 -1.09 -14.89 14.67
C MET A 369 -2.38 -14.13 14.30
N LEU A 370 -2.26 -12.91 13.78
CA LEU A 370 -3.39 -12.07 13.39
C LEU A 370 -4.18 -12.70 12.23
N ARG A 371 -3.49 -13.18 11.19
CA ARG A 371 -4.13 -13.89 10.07
C ARG A 371 -4.81 -15.18 10.46
N ALA A 372 -4.33 -15.83 11.50
CA ALA A 372 -4.96 -17.01 12.09
C ALA A 372 -6.06 -16.66 13.09
N GLN A 373 -6.36 -15.38 13.30
CA GLN A 373 -7.37 -14.84 14.22
C GLN A 373 -7.19 -15.34 15.67
N LYS A 374 -5.92 -15.57 16.08
CA LYS A 374 -5.57 -16.11 17.41
C LYS A 374 -5.29 -15.04 18.46
N ASN A 375 -5.42 -13.77 18.10
CA ASN A 375 -5.38 -12.67 19.06
C ASN A 375 -6.62 -12.76 19.96
N THR A 376 -6.45 -12.50 21.27
CA THR A 376 -7.54 -12.53 22.26
C THR A 376 -7.75 -11.19 22.95
N GLY A 377 -7.03 -10.17 22.53
CA GLY A 377 -7.08 -8.85 23.13
C GLY A 377 -7.13 -7.75 22.05
N ILE A 378 -6.14 -6.87 22.10
CA ILE A 378 -5.97 -5.82 21.10
C ILE A 378 -4.64 -5.99 20.37
N ALA A 379 -4.60 -5.57 19.11
CA ALA A 379 -3.37 -5.43 18.34
C ALA A 379 -3.06 -3.93 18.13
N PHE A 380 -1.78 -3.60 17.96
CA PHE A 380 -1.32 -2.24 17.71
C PHE A 380 -0.44 -2.18 16.47
N GLY A 381 -0.64 -1.14 15.65
CA GLY A 381 0.24 -0.82 14.54
C GLY A 381 0.04 -1.70 13.31
N THR A 382 -1.15 -2.22 13.12
CA THR A 382 -1.45 -3.14 12.01
C THR A 382 -1.53 -2.45 10.64
N LYS A 383 -1.76 -1.15 10.60
CA LYS A 383 -1.72 -0.25 9.40
C LYS A 383 -2.51 -0.72 8.18
N LEU A 384 -3.48 -1.59 8.34
CA LEU A 384 -4.26 -2.12 7.23
C LEU A 384 -5.42 -1.18 6.84
N GLY A 385 -5.73 -1.22 5.56
CA GLY A 385 -6.86 -0.50 4.97
C GLY A 385 -6.53 0.90 4.45
N PHE A 386 -5.56 1.60 5.04
CA PHE A 386 -5.31 3.01 4.74
C PHE A 386 -4.41 3.27 3.52
N THR A 387 -3.73 2.25 3.00
CA THR A 387 -2.73 2.37 1.94
C THR A 387 -3.08 1.58 0.68
N PHE A 388 -4.20 0.88 0.68
CA PHE A 388 -4.67 0.05 -0.43
C PHE A 388 -5.72 0.76 -1.28
N PRO A 389 -6.00 0.28 -2.50
CA PRO A 389 -7.17 0.72 -3.24
C PRO A 389 -8.44 0.65 -2.39
N PRO A 390 -9.40 1.55 -2.63
CA PRO A 390 -10.57 1.70 -1.75
C PRO A 390 -11.36 0.41 -1.50
N LEU A 391 -11.52 -0.44 -2.53
CA LEU A 391 -12.22 -1.72 -2.39
C LEU A 391 -11.42 -2.75 -1.59
N MET A 392 -10.08 -2.70 -1.61
CA MET A 392 -9.27 -3.54 -0.73
C MET A 392 -9.39 -3.13 0.74
N GLY A 393 -9.50 -1.84 1.02
CA GLY A 393 -9.82 -1.36 2.37
C GLY A 393 -11.18 -1.89 2.84
N PHE A 394 -12.18 -1.85 1.96
CA PHE A 394 -13.50 -2.38 2.24
C PHE A 394 -13.49 -3.89 2.55
N ARG A 395 -12.66 -4.65 1.81
CA ARG A 395 -12.50 -6.09 2.01
C ARG A 395 -11.91 -6.47 3.37
N HIS A 396 -11.18 -5.58 4.03
CA HIS A 396 -10.47 -5.87 5.27
C HIS A 396 -11.39 -6.49 6.34
N TRP A 397 -12.58 -5.94 6.52
CA TRP A 397 -13.54 -6.40 7.52
C TRP A 397 -14.63 -7.33 6.99
N GLN A 398 -14.42 -7.96 5.84
CA GLN A 398 -15.33 -9.01 5.40
C GLN A 398 -15.23 -10.26 6.26
N SER A 399 -16.38 -10.86 6.57
CA SER A 399 -16.51 -12.02 7.44
C SER A 399 -15.68 -13.23 7.01
N ILE A 400 -15.33 -13.32 5.71
CA ILE A 400 -14.66 -14.50 5.13
C ILE A 400 -13.18 -14.29 4.81
N THR A 401 -12.60 -13.11 5.09
CA THR A 401 -11.21 -12.82 4.75
C THR A 401 -10.25 -13.09 5.90
N THR A 402 -9.06 -13.59 5.60
CA THR A 402 -7.95 -13.71 6.57
C THR A 402 -7.32 -12.35 6.93
N LEU A 403 -7.78 -11.25 6.31
CA LEU A 403 -7.38 -9.90 6.66
C LEU A 403 -8.25 -9.33 7.79
N ASN A 404 -9.36 -9.95 8.12
CA ASN A 404 -10.28 -9.55 9.18
C ASN A 404 -9.72 -9.94 10.57
N TRP A 405 -8.73 -9.22 11.02
CA TRP A 405 -8.04 -9.51 12.30
C TRP A 405 -8.85 -9.11 13.51
N ASP A 406 -9.76 -8.17 13.30
CA ASP A 406 -10.70 -7.67 14.28
C ASP A 406 -11.86 -8.65 14.51
N ASP A 407 -11.93 -9.69 13.65
CA ASP A 407 -12.95 -10.75 13.64
C ASP A 407 -14.38 -10.21 13.59
N ILE A 408 -14.61 -9.34 12.60
CA ILE A 408 -15.91 -8.74 12.33
C ILE A 408 -16.78 -9.72 11.55
N HIS A 409 -18.01 -9.91 12.02
CA HIS A 409 -19.04 -10.71 11.36
C HIS A 409 -20.32 -9.88 11.20
N ASP A 410 -20.34 -9.00 10.20
CA ASP A 410 -21.44 -8.08 9.96
C ASP A 410 -22.04 -8.30 8.56
N ALA A 411 -23.23 -8.86 8.52
CA ALA A 411 -23.93 -9.17 7.26
C ALA A 411 -24.29 -7.91 6.45
N SER A 412 -24.48 -6.76 7.10
CA SER A 412 -24.76 -5.49 6.41
C SER A 412 -23.50 -4.97 5.72
N TRP A 413 -22.35 -5.13 6.36
CA TRP A 413 -21.04 -4.82 5.77
C TRP A 413 -20.74 -5.72 4.57
N ASP A 414 -20.91 -7.03 4.73
CA ASP A 414 -20.71 -7.99 3.65
C ASP A 414 -21.63 -7.72 2.44
N ALA A 415 -22.90 -7.37 2.70
CA ALA A 415 -23.83 -6.99 1.65
C ALA A 415 -23.46 -5.68 0.96
N LEU A 416 -22.99 -4.69 1.71
CA LEU A 416 -22.56 -3.40 1.16
C LEU A 416 -21.31 -3.55 0.27
N TYR A 417 -20.36 -4.37 0.71
CA TYR A 417 -19.21 -4.72 -0.13
C TYR A 417 -19.61 -5.45 -1.42
N ALA A 418 -20.50 -6.42 -1.33
CA ALA A 418 -21.00 -7.11 -2.52
C ALA A 418 -21.70 -6.16 -3.51
N GLN A 419 -22.43 -5.15 -3.01
CA GLN A 419 -23.02 -4.10 -3.84
C GLN A 419 -21.93 -3.23 -4.49
N ALA A 420 -20.87 -2.86 -3.76
CA ALA A 420 -19.76 -2.08 -4.30
C ALA A 420 -19.03 -2.84 -5.42
N LEU A 421 -18.82 -4.15 -5.26
CA LEU A 421 -18.23 -5.01 -6.30
C LEU A 421 -19.11 -5.12 -7.55
N ALA A 422 -20.43 -5.09 -7.40
CA ALA A 422 -21.37 -5.23 -8.50
C ALA A 422 -21.82 -3.89 -9.12
N ALA A 423 -21.35 -2.76 -8.58
CA ALA A 423 -21.76 -1.44 -9.04
C ALA A 423 -21.37 -1.21 -10.50
N PRO A 424 -22.30 -0.81 -11.38
CA PRO A 424 -22.06 -0.75 -12.82
C PRO A 424 -21.24 0.46 -13.28
N THR A 425 -20.99 1.45 -12.37
CA THR A 425 -20.24 2.65 -12.71
C THR A 425 -19.31 3.06 -11.56
N LEU A 426 -18.18 3.68 -11.90
CA LEU A 426 -17.23 4.25 -10.95
C LEU A 426 -17.93 5.15 -9.91
N ALA A 427 -18.83 6.03 -10.33
CA ALA A 427 -19.54 6.92 -9.41
C ALA A 427 -20.40 6.17 -8.38
N GLN A 428 -21.02 5.06 -8.79
CA GLN A 428 -21.79 4.21 -7.87
C GLN A 428 -20.87 3.44 -6.92
N THR A 429 -19.75 2.93 -7.41
CA THR A 429 -18.73 2.29 -6.56
C THR A 429 -18.19 3.27 -5.52
N GLN A 430 -17.85 4.49 -5.94
CA GLN A 430 -17.40 5.56 -5.03
C GLN A 430 -18.44 5.87 -3.95
N ALA A 431 -19.71 6.02 -4.34
CA ALA A 431 -20.78 6.29 -3.38
C ALA A 431 -20.94 5.17 -2.34
N LEU A 432 -20.82 3.90 -2.77
CA LEU A 432 -20.90 2.75 -1.88
C LEU A 432 -19.68 2.64 -0.96
N VAL A 433 -18.49 2.97 -1.45
CA VAL A 433 -17.27 3.03 -0.61
C VAL A 433 -17.39 4.15 0.42
N VAL A 434 -17.90 5.33 0.05
CA VAL A 434 -18.17 6.43 1.01
C VAL A 434 -19.21 5.99 2.04
N GLN A 435 -20.26 5.27 1.63
CA GLN A 435 -21.24 4.69 2.56
C GLN A 435 -20.59 3.66 3.50
N GLY A 436 -19.66 2.84 3.01
CA GLY A 436 -18.85 1.94 3.83
C GLY A 436 -18.04 2.67 4.88
N ASN A 437 -17.35 3.75 4.50
CA ASN A 437 -16.63 4.61 5.44
C ASN A 437 -17.56 5.21 6.51
N GLN A 438 -18.78 5.62 6.14
CA GLN A 438 -19.77 6.11 7.10
C GLN A 438 -20.22 5.03 8.07
N TYR A 439 -20.46 3.82 7.55
CA TYR A 439 -20.87 2.68 8.35
C TYR A 439 -19.80 2.27 9.34
N GLU A 440 -18.56 2.11 8.90
CA GLU A 440 -17.40 1.76 9.73
C GLU A 440 -17.17 2.80 10.83
N ALA A 441 -17.22 4.11 10.48
CA ALA A 441 -17.11 5.18 11.46
C ALA A 441 -18.18 5.10 12.56
N GLN A 442 -19.37 4.61 12.23
CA GLN A 442 -20.45 4.40 13.22
C GLN A 442 -20.20 3.17 14.09
N GLN A 443 -19.60 2.11 13.54
CA GLN A 443 -19.35 0.86 14.26
C GLN A 443 -18.11 0.91 15.17
N GLN A 444 -17.11 1.72 14.81
CA GLN A 444 -15.84 1.84 15.54
C GLN A 444 -15.19 0.46 15.82
N TRP A 445 -15.04 -0.35 14.78
CA TRP A 445 -14.42 -1.67 14.89
C TRP A 445 -12.95 -1.60 15.28
N ASN A 446 -12.25 -0.58 14.81
CA ASN A 446 -10.93 -0.20 15.25
C ASN A 446 -10.94 1.16 15.97
N ILE A 447 -9.86 1.49 16.63
CA ILE A 447 -9.63 2.79 17.26
C ILE A 447 -8.65 3.57 16.40
N SER A 448 -9.11 4.70 15.88
CA SER A 448 -8.31 5.56 15.00
C SER A 448 -7.25 6.32 15.78
N LEU A 449 -6.07 6.42 15.18
CA LEU A 449 -4.96 7.26 15.62
C LEU A 449 -4.65 8.35 14.59
N PRO A 450 -3.89 9.41 14.93
CA PRO A 450 -3.48 10.43 13.98
C PRO A 450 -2.68 9.81 12.82
N CYS A 451 -2.93 10.31 11.59
CA CYS A 451 -2.20 9.84 10.42
C CYS A 451 -0.84 10.57 10.31
N PRO A 452 0.30 9.89 10.50
CA PRO A 452 1.61 10.51 10.50
C PRO A 452 2.03 10.98 9.12
N SER A 453 2.93 11.96 9.07
CA SER A 453 3.73 12.26 7.88
C SER A 453 5.00 11.41 7.89
N ILE A 454 5.38 10.96 6.70
CA ILE A 454 6.66 10.27 6.42
C ILE A 454 7.56 11.23 5.67
N PHE A 455 8.86 11.12 5.88
CA PHE A 455 9.84 12.02 5.30
C PHE A 455 10.83 11.27 4.42
N ALA A 456 11.25 11.94 3.34
CA ALA A 456 12.34 11.49 2.48
C ALA A 456 13.38 12.60 2.34
N VAL A 457 14.63 12.22 2.12
CA VAL A 457 15.73 13.14 1.89
C VAL A 457 16.50 12.70 0.66
N CYS A 458 16.78 13.64 -0.23
CA CYS A 458 17.52 13.40 -1.46
C CYS A 458 18.70 14.36 -1.59
N GLN A 459 19.74 13.89 -2.24
CA GLN A 459 20.86 14.74 -2.66
C GLN A 459 20.35 15.80 -3.65
N PRO A 460 20.95 17.01 -3.66
CA PRO A 460 20.54 18.10 -4.54
C PRO A 460 20.61 17.74 -6.04
N TRP A 461 21.52 16.84 -6.41
CA TRP A 461 21.68 16.37 -7.79
C TRP A 461 20.72 15.24 -8.19
N PHE A 462 20.02 14.60 -7.24
CA PHE A 462 19.02 13.56 -7.53
C PHE A 462 17.69 14.22 -7.88
N LYS A 463 17.21 14.00 -9.10
CA LYS A 463 16.05 14.70 -9.68
C LYS A 463 14.98 13.74 -10.12
N GLY A 464 13.75 14.25 -10.22
CA GLY A 464 12.58 13.50 -10.69
C GLY A 464 11.82 12.76 -9.57
N TYR A 465 12.39 12.67 -8.37
CA TYR A 465 11.72 12.14 -7.20
C TYR A 465 10.98 13.26 -6.46
N ASN A 466 9.69 13.07 -6.22
CA ASN A 466 8.80 14.02 -5.52
C ASN A 466 8.01 13.30 -4.42
N ALA A 467 8.69 12.47 -3.64
CA ALA A 467 8.08 11.65 -2.60
C ALA A 467 7.00 10.67 -3.14
N GLN A 468 7.20 10.19 -4.37
CA GLN A 468 6.41 9.03 -4.83
C GLN A 468 6.75 7.87 -3.91
N THR A 469 5.80 7.51 -3.07
CA THR A 469 5.91 6.39 -2.15
C THR A 469 6.33 5.15 -2.92
N PHE A 470 7.20 4.31 -2.35
CA PHE A 470 7.60 3.03 -2.92
C PHE A 470 8.59 3.04 -4.07
N SER A 471 9.05 4.21 -4.49
CA SER A 471 10.05 4.26 -5.55
C SER A 471 11.47 4.05 -5.04
N ILE A 472 11.73 4.22 -3.74
CA ILE A 472 13.06 4.10 -3.15
C ILE A 472 13.12 3.25 -1.86
N SER A 473 12.00 2.94 -1.22
CA SER A 473 11.98 2.04 -0.06
C SER A 473 11.73 0.57 -0.44
N GLY A 474 12.35 -0.36 0.30
CA GLY A 474 12.31 -1.78 -0.02
C GLY A 474 10.94 -2.46 0.16
N THR A 475 10.06 -1.90 0.98
CA THR A 475 8.71 -2.44 1.19
C THR A 475 7.77 -2.16 0.03
N ALA A 476 8.11 -1.19 -0.78
CA ALA A 476 7.27 -0.69 -1.83
C ALA A 476 7.77 -1.00 -3.23
N GLY A 477 8.89 -1.66 -3.34
CA GLY A 477 9.54 -1.97 -4.61
C GLY A 477 8.73 -2.81 -5.58
N VAL A 478 7.57 -3.31 -5.15
CA VAL A 478 6.72 -4.17 -5.97
C VAL A 478 5.80 -3.37 -6.88
N LEU A 479 5.46 -2.13 -6.50
CA LEU A 479 4.34 -1.42 -7.13
C LEU A 479 4.82 -0.21 -7.95
N CYS A 480 4.84 -0.30 -9.27
CA CYS A 480 5.17 0.78 -10.20
C CYS A 480 6.60 1.35 -10.08
N MET A 481 7.52 0.69 -9.36
CA MET A 481 8.89 1.16 -9.21
C MET A 481 9.54 1.46 -10.55
N GLY A 482 9.40 0.58 -11.53
CA GLY A 482 9.95 0.76 -12.87
C GLY A 482 9.46 2.03 -13.56
N PHE A 483 8.18 2.36 -13.42
CA PHE A 483 7.61 3.56 -13.99
C PHE A 483 8.24 4.83 -13.41
N TYR A 484 8.30 4.95 -12.09
CA TYR A 484 8.86 6.14 -11.42
C TYR A 484 10.37 6.22 -11.56
N CYS A 485 11.09 5.14 -11.24
CA CYS A 485 12.56 5.12 -11.28
C CYS A 485 13.11 5.37 -12.69
N SER A 486 12.38 5.01 -13.73
CA SER A 486 12.80 5.31 -15.10
C SER A 486 12.91 6.81 -15.39
N ARG A 487 12.19 7.64 -14.63
CA ARG A 487 12.13 9.11 -14.78
C ARG A 487 13.07 9.85 -13.82
N PHE A 488 13.76 9.13 -12.95
CA PHE A 488 14.81 9.73 -12.11
C PHE A 488 16.07 10.01 -12.92
N TRP A 489 16.75 11.09 -12.60
CA TRP A 489 18.00 11.44 -13.26
C TRP A 489 18.96 12.14 -12.30
N ILE A 490 20.24 12.11 -12.66
CA ILE A 490 21.32 12.73 -11.89
C ILE A 490 21.79 13.98 -12.63
N ASP A 491 21.73 15.13 -11.97
CA ASP A 491 22.38 16.33 -12.44
C ASP A 491 23.90 16.19 -12.22
N GLN A 492 24.58 15.68 -13.24
CA GLN A 492 26.00 15.39 -13.18
C GLN A 492 26.85 16.65 -12.95
N ASN A 493 26.45 17.79 -13.53
CA ASN A 493 27.17 19.06 -13.37
C ASN A 493 27.07 19.54 -11.91
N LEU A 494 25.91 19.48 -11.31
CA LEU A 494 25.70 19.82 -9.92
C LEU A 494 26.46 18.86 -9.00
N LYS A 495 26.42 17.55 -9.27
CA LYS A 495 27.12 16.53 -8.49
C LYS A 495 28.64 16.81 -8.47
N GLN A 496 29.23 17.06 -9.63
CA GLN A 496 30.65 17.39 -9.77
C GLN A 496 31.01 18.72 -9.07
N SER A 497 30.16 19.75 -9.22
CA SER A 497 30.40 21.04 -8.57
C SER A 497 30.37 20.96 -7.04
N MET A 498 29.74 19.96 -6.48
CA MET A 498 29.71 19.65 -5.06
C MET A 498 30.85 18.71 -4.61
N GLY A 499 31.78 18.39 -5.49
CA GLY A 499 33.00 17.62 -5.20
C GLY A 499 32.73 16.09 -5.11
N ILE A 500 31.60 15.63 -5.54
CA ILE A 500 31.27 14.19 -5.57
C ILE A 500 31.57 13.66 -6.98
N ASN A 501 32.71 13.03 -7.12
CA ASN A 501 33.05 12.30 -8.33
C ASN A 501 32.31 10.98 -8.37
N SER A 502 31.72 10.69 -9.50
CA SER A 502 30.89 9.50 -9.76
C SER A 502 31.66 8.19 -9.64
#